data_5900cfeb124577b488b028a4ccef0418
#
_entry.id   5900cfeb124577b488b028a4ccef0418
#
_cell.length_a   1.000
_cell.length_b   1.000
_cell.length_c   1.000
_cell.angle_alpha   90.00
_cell.angle_beta   90.00
_cell.angle_gamma   90.00
#
_symmetry.space_group_name_H-M   'P 1'
#
loop_
_entity.id
_entity.type
_entity.pdbx_description
1 polymer ?
#
loop_
_entity_poly.entity_id
_entity_poly.type
_entity_poly.pdbx_seq_one_letter_code
_entity_poly.pdbx_strand_id
1 'polypeptide(L)'
;MKLLYDLKDKPKFHRIIMFAIQQMLAVMAATIAVPIIVGNGLTPAAAMFGAGVGTITYLLLTRLKSPVFVGSSFAFIKSMLAAFAGGVSMSLGWLGLIIGAIFAGLVYIVIGIIVKLVGVNWLNKLMPAVVIGPTVAIIGLSLAGTAISDLLKGDVVQTITEYSVSLENGLPSIVENVGSQIVGSKWIALLCGFVTLAVTMLCSTYGKKTIKLIPFIIGILSGYTLAAIFTAIGNLYDINALKIIDFSVFSRYMLNDGLTVKTFLSIPDLTFIKAFSSINELSWAYVLTIFIAYVPVAFVAFAEHIADHKNLSTIIGHDLLTDPGLHNTLFGDGIGSAIGAFFGGCPNTTYGESVACVAITGNASVITIFATAIGCILVSFVTPLVAFIDSIPPCVMGGVCITLYGFIAVSGLKMVQSIDLDSNRNLFVVSTILIVGIGGLELSIGSITLTEVAVALILGIIVNLMLSKEKAKKQ
;
A
#
# COMPACT_ATOMS: atom_id res chain seq x y z
N MET A 1 9.93 -6.13 26.80
CA MET A 1 9.03 -5.01 27.18
C MET A 1 7.90 -5.56 28.05
N LYS A 2 7.41 -4.86 29.08
CA LYS A 2 6.26 -5.35 29.84
C LYS A 2 4.98 -4.96 29.09
N LEU A 3 4.26 -5.96 28.59
CA LEU A 3 2.98 -5.75 27.92
C LEU A 3 1.92 -5.27 28.91
N LEU A 4 1.01 -4.42 28.44
CA LEU A 4 -0.19 -4.03 29.19
C LEU A 4 -1.27 -5.12 29.08
N TYR A 5 -1.38 -5.74 27.89
CA TYR A 5 -2.24 -6.86 27.59
C TYR A 5 -1.50 -7.85 26.67
N ASP A 6 -1.55 -9.11 27.04
CA ASP A 6 -0.99 -10.22 26.27
C ASP A 6 -1.98 -10.74 25.22
N LEU A 7 -1.56 -11.68 24.36
CA LEU A 7 -2.31 -12.22 23.22
C LEU A 7 -3.74 -12.66 23.60
N LYS A 8 -3.88 -13.36 24.71
CA LYS A 8 -5.14 -13.96 25.18
C LYS A 8 -5.96 -13.05 26.10
N ASP A 9 -5.40 -11.92 26.52
CA ASP A 9 -6.06 -11.02 27.42
C ASP A 9 -7.30 -10.39 26.77
N LYS A 10 -8.35 -10.24 27.59
CA LYS A 10 -9.60 -9.60 27.22
C LYS A 10 -9.71 -8.25 27.95
N PRO A 11 -9.24 -7.16 27.35
CA PRO A 11 -9.41 -5.83 27.95
C PRO A 11 -10.89 -5.51 28.20
N LYS A 12 -11.19 -4.62 29.14
CA LYS A 12 -12.56 -4.12 29.33
C LYS A 12 -13.06 -3.45 28.02
N PHE A 13 -14.36 -3.56 27.73
CA PHE A 13 -14.97 -3.12 26.46
C PHE A 13 -14.58 -1.70 26.04
N HIS A 14 -14.61 -0.71 26.94
CA HIS A 14 -14.18 0.65 26.61
C HIS A 14 -12.70 0.76 26.23
N ARG A 15 -11.83 -0.10 26.79
CA ARG A 15 -10.41 -0.17 26.43
C ARG A 15 -10.20 -0.86 25.07
N ILE A 16 -11.01 -1.89 24.77
CA ILE A 16 -10.98 -2.52 23.43
C ILE A 16 -11.30 -1.47 22.38
N ILE A 17 -12.38 -0.70 22.55
CA ILE A 17 -12.77 0.37 21.60
C ILE A 17 -11.65 1.41 21.48
N MET A 18 -11.10 1.89 22.60
CA MET A 18 -10.04 2.90 22.59
C MET A 18 -8.80 2.41 21.82
N PHE A 19 -8.32 1.20 22.11
CA PHE A 19 -7.17 0.63 21.43
C PHE A 19 -7.48 0.27 19.96
N ALA A 20 -8.69 -0.19 19.66
CA ALA A 20 -9.12 -0.47 18.28
C ALA A 20 -9.13 0.80 17.44
N ILE A 21 -9.64 1.92 17.96
CA ILE A 21 -9.59 3.22 17.29
C ILE A 21 -8.14 3.67 17.09
N GLN A 22 -7.27 3.55 18.08
CA GLN A 22 -5.86 3.89 17.96
C GLN A 22 -5.16 3.07 16.86
N GLN A 23 -5.38 1.75 16.87
CA GLN A 23 -4.83 0.85 15.87
C GLN A 23 -5.39 1.17 14.48
N MET A 24 -6.69 1.39 14.34
CA MET A 24 -7.35 1.77 13.10
C MET A 24 -6.75 3.05 12.52
N LEU A 25 -6.61 4.10 13.33
CA LEU A 25 -6.00 5.36 12.90
C LEU A 25 -4.52 5.19 12.50
N ALA A 26 -3.78 4.28 13.16
CA ALA A 26 -2.39 4.01 12.80
C ALA A 26 -2.26 3.35 11.43
N VAL A 27 -3.15 2.39 11.09
CA VAL A 27 -3.10 1.64 9.83
C VAL A 27 -3.88 2.31 8.70
N MET A 28 -4.80 3.22 9.01
CA MET A 28 -5.71 3.83 8.03
C MET A 28 -4.96 4.60 6.94
N ALA A 29 -3.95 5.39 7.31
CA ALA A 29 -3.20 6.21 6.35
C ALA A 29 -2.54 5.35 5.25
N ALA A 30 -1.91 4.23 5.64
CA ALA A 30 -1.30 3.30 4.70
C ALA A 30 -2.37 2.58 3.85
N THR A 31 -3.48 2.16 4.46
CA THR A 31 -4.57 1.44 3.77
C THR A 31 -5.24 2.29 2.69
N ILE A 32 -5.45 3.60 2.95
CA ILE A 32 -6.08 4.52 1.98
C ILE A 32 -5.09 5.02 0.92
N ALA A 33 -3.80 5.07 1.22
CA ALA A 33 -2.80 5.57 0.29
C ALA A 33 -2.69 4.69 -0.97
N VAL A 34 -2.72 3.37 -0.83
CA VAL A 34 -2.55 2.44 -1.96
C VAL A 34 -3.62 2.62 -3.04
N PRO A 35 -4.94 2.58 -2.76
CA PRO A 35 -5.95 2.78 -3.79
C PRO A 35 -5.89 4.18 -4.41
N ILE A 36 -5.55 5.22 -3.66
CA ILE A 36 -5.38 6.59 -4.17
C ILE A 36 -4.23 6.63 -5.19
N ILE A 37 -3.09 6.00 -4.88
CA ILE A 37 -1.91 5.97 -5.75
C ILE A 37 -2.17 5.17 -7.03
N VAL A 38 -2.81 4.02 -6.91
CA VAL A 38 -3.16 3.18 -8.07
C VAL A 38 -4.22 3.85 -8.93
N GLY A 39 -5.16 4.59 -8.33
CA GLY A 39 -6.26 5.23 -9.03
C GLY A 39 -7.19 4.21 -9.69
N ASN A 40 -7.47 4.37 -10.97
CA ASN A 40 -8.28 3.44 -11.79
C ASN A 40 -9.63 3.08 -11.16
N GLY A 41 -10.26 4.03 -10.48
CA GLY A 41 -11.57 3.84 -9.83
C GLY A 41 -11.56 2.96 -8.59
N LEU A 42 -10.38 2.66 -8.04
CA LEU A 42 -10.25 2.07 -6.72
C LEU A 42 -10.58 3.11 -5.65
N THR A 43 -11.38 2.72 -4.66
CA THR A 43 -11.80 3.63 -3.60
C THR A 43 -11.18 3.27 -2.26
N PRO A 44 -10.78 4.27 -1.45
CA PRO A 44 -10.32 4.05 -0.09
C PRO A 44 -11.31 3.28 0.78
N ALA A 45 -12.61 3.50 0.58
CA ALA A 45 -13.67 2.79 1.29
C ALA A 45 -13.64 1.28 1.03
N ALA A 46 -13.55 0.88 -0.25
CA ALA A 46 -13.45 -0.53 -0.62
C ALA A 46 -12.18 -1.18 -0.08
N ALA A 47 -11.04 -0.47 -0.15
CA ALA A 47 -9.77 -0.95 0.40
C ALA A 47 -9.82 -1.14 1.92
N MET A 48 -10.45 -0.21 2.66
CA MET A 48 -10.66 -0.37 4.12
C MET A 48 -11.56 -1.55 4.44
N PHE A 49 -12.64 -1.76 3.66
CA PHE A 49 -13.49 -2.94 3.80
C PHE A 49 -12.69 -4.22 3.57
N GLY A 50 -11.94 -4.29 2.46
CA GLY A 50 -11.09 -5.42 2.09
C GLY A 50 -10.02 -5.72 3.14
N ALA A 51 -9.36 -4.69 3.67
CA ALA A 51 -8.38 -4.82 4.75
C ALA A 51 -9.02 -5.38 6.04
N GLY A 52 -10.21 -4.91 6.40
CA GLY A 52 -10.95 -5.41 7.55
C GLY A 52 -11.31 -6.90 7.40
N VAL A 53 -11.90 -7.30 6.26
CA VAL A 53 -12.27 -8.70 6.00
C VAL A 53 -11.02 -9.58 5.88
N GLY A 54 -9.97 -9.10 5.21
CA GLY A 54 -8.69 -9.78 5.10
C GLY A 54 -8.04 -10.02 6.46
N THR A 55 -8.07 -9.02 7.35
CA THR A 55 -7.55 -9.15 8.72
C THR A 55 -8.35 -10.16 9.54
N ILE A 56 -9.69 -10.16 9.44
CA ILE A 56 -10.52 -11.18 10.13
C ILE A 56 -10.12 -12.57 9.64
N THR A 57 -9.99 -12.75 8.33
CA THR A 57 -9.56 -14.02 7.73
C THR A 57 -8.18 -14.45 8.24
N TYR A 58 -7.23 -13.52 8.27
CA TYR A 58 -5.89 -13.74 8.81
C TYR A 58 -5.94 -14.21 10.28
N LEU A 59 -6.71 -13.52 11.12
CA LEU A 59 -6.82 -13.85 12.54
C LEU A 59 -7.44 -15.23 12.76
N LEU A 60 -8.43 -15.61 11.98
CA LEU A 60 -9.05 -16.93 12.05
C LEU A 60 -8.08 -18.05 11.65
N LEU A 61 -7.33 -17.87 10.55
CA LEU A 61 -6.37 -18.86 10.07
C LEU A 61 -5.13 -18.98 10.97
N THR A 62 -4.75 -17.91 11.66
CA THR A 62 -3.70 -17.91 12.69
C THR A 62 -4.20 -18.38 14.07
N ARG A 63 -5.43 -18.89 14.14
CA ARG A 63 -6.08 -19.39 15.36
C ARG A 63 -6.12 -18.35 16.49
N LEU A 64 -6.29 -17.07 16.12
CA LEU A 64 -6.28 -15.94 17.04
C LEU A 64 -4.99 -15.85 17.89
N LYS A 65 -3.83 -16.20 17.32
CA LYS A 65 -2.55 -16.18 18.02
C LYS A 65 -1.56 -15.14 17.48
N SER A 66 -1.86 -14.47 16.37
CA SER A 66 -1.00 -13.43 15.79
C SER A 66 -1.74 -12.09 15.76
N PRO A 67 -1.35 -11.12 16.62
CA PRO A 67 -2.03 -9.84 16.74
C PRO A 67 -1.53 -8.84 15.70
N VAL A 68 -1.69 -9.16 14.42
CA VAL A 68 -1.30 -8.33 13.29
C VAL A 68 -2.52 -7.91 12.50
N PHE A 69 -2.58 -6.64 12.09
CA PHE A 69 -3.50 -6.15 11.10
C PHE A 69 -2.85 -6.31 9.71
N VAL A 70 -3.62 -6.80 8.74
CA VAL A 70 -3.20 -6.86 7.33
C VAL A 70 -3.98 -5.82 6.52
N GLY A 71 -3.28 -5.10 5.66
CA GLY A 71 -3.90 -4.04 4.87
C GLY A 71 -3.25 -3.91 3.50
N SER A 72 -3.68 -2.90 2.73
CA SER A 72 -3.29 -2.70 1.34
C SER A 72 -1.78 -2.62 1.15
N SER A 73 -1.21 -3.48 0.34
CA SER A 73 0.24 -3.64 0.20
C SER A 73 0.84 -2.65 -0.79
N PHE A 74 1.85 -1.89 -0.33
CA PHE A 74 2.65 -1.01 -1.19
C PHE A 74 3.51 -1.79 -2.18
N ALA A 75 3.96 -2.99 -1.81
CA ALA A 75 4.77 -3.83 -2.68
C ALA A 75 4.08 -4.15 -4.00
N PHE A 76 2.76 -4.29 -3.99
CA PHE A 76 1.98 -4.64 -5.18
C PHE A 76 1.52 -3.45 -6.02
N ILE A 77 1.83 -2.18 -5.66
CA ILE A 77 1.35 -1.01 -6.43
C ILE A 77 1.70 -1.11 -7.91
N LYS A 78 2.95 -1.44 -8.24
CA LYS A 78 3.37 -1.59 -9.64
C LYS A 78 2.68 -2.77 -10.33
N SER A 79 2.48 -3.89 -9.62
CA SER A 79 1.71 -5.04 -10.14
C SER A 79 0.25 -4.69 -10.38
N MET A 80 -0.34 -3.88 -9.49
CA MET A 80 -1.72 -3.37 -9.64
C MET A 80 -1.83 -2.44 -10.85
N LEU A 81 -0.87 -1.53 -11.05
CA LEU A 81 -0.83 -0.67 -12.23
C LEU A 81 -0.67 -1.46 -13.53
N ALA A 82 0.13 -2.54 -13.51
CA ALA A 82 0.30 -3.43 -14.65
C ALA A 82 -1.01 -4.14 -15.06
N ALA A 83 -1.94 -4.37 -14.12
CA ALA A 83 -3.24 -4.94 -14.43
C ALA A 83 -4.13 -4.02 -15.30
N PHE A 84 -3.88 -2.72 -15.30
CA PHE A 84 -4.58 -1.73 -16.13
C PHE A 84 -3.79 -1.31 -17.37
N ALA A 85 -2.59 -1.85 -17.57
CA ALA A 85 -1.74 -1.51 -18.72
C ALA A 85 -2.25 -2.16 -20.02
N GLY A 86 -1.79 -1.64 -21.18
CA GLY A 86 -2.07 -2.25 -22.48
C GLY A 86 -3.45 -1.96 -23.05
N GLY A 87 -4.16 -0.93 -22.57
CA GLY A 87 -5.46 -0.51 -23.10
C GLY A 87 -6.61 -1.48 -22.76
N VAL A 88 -6.49 -2.25 -21.68
CA VAL A 88 -7.54 -3.14 -21.19
C VAL A 88 -8.74 -2.35 -20.66
N SER A 89 -9.93 -2.95 -20.66
CA SER A 89 -11.10 -2.33 -20.04
C SER A 89 -10.89 -2.18 -18.53
N MET A 90 -11.51 -1.16 -17.94
CA MET A 90 -11.40 -0.91 -16.50
C MET A 90 -11.84 -2.13 -15.68
N SER A 91 -12.91 -2.80 -16.11
CA SER A 91 -13.44 -4.00 -15.46
C SER A 91 -12.47 -5.18 -15.54
N LEU A 92 -11.79 -5.36 -16.68
CA LEU A 92 -10.74 -6.38 -16.83
C LEU A 92 -9.55 -6.08 -15.91
N GLY A 93 -9.16 -4.80 -15.77
CA GLY A 93 -8.13 -4.38 -14.82
C GLY A 93 -8.49 -4.78 -13.39
N TRP A 94 -9.73 -4.53 -12.94
CA TRP A 94 -10.18 -4.97 -11.61
C TRP A 94 -10.22 -6.49 -11.45
N LEU A 95 -10.59 -7.23 -12.49
CA LEU A 95 -10.50 -8.69 -12.49
C LEU A 95 -9.03 -9.14 -12.35
N GLY A 96 -8.11 -8.45 -13.02
CA GLY A 96 -6.67 -8.65 -12.91
C GLY A 96 -6.14 -8.46 -11.49
N LEU A 97 -6.65 -7.46 -10.73
CA LEU A 97 -6.28 -7.27 -9.32
C LEU A 97 -6.65 -8.49 -8.47
N ILE A 98 -7.87 -9.02 -8.65
CA ILE A 98 -8.35 -10.21 -7.92
C ILE A 98 -7.51 -11.44 -8.29
N ILE A 99 -7.31 -11.69 -9.59
CA ILE A 99 -6.50 -12.82 -10.09
C ILE A 99 -5.06 -12.69 -9.58
N GLY A 100 -4.48 -11.50 -9.62
CA GLY A 100 -3.13 -11.25 -9.14
C GLY A 100 -2.97 -11.52 -7.65
N ALA A 101 -3.92 -11.07 -6.83
CA ALA A 101 -3.92 -11.38 -5.40
C ALA A 101 -4.09 -12.88 -5.11
N ILE A 102 -4.88 -13.59 -5.93
CA ILE A 102 -4.98 -15.06 -5.84
C ILE A 102 -3.64 -15.70 -6.16
N PHE A 103 -2.92 -15.26 -7.21
CA PHE A 103 -1.58 -15.78 -7.51
C PHE A 103 -0.59 -15.49 -6.39
N ALA A 104 -0.59 -14.28 -5.83
CA ALA A 104 0.25 -13.95 -4.67
C ALA A 104 -0.08 -14.83 -3.45
N GLY A 105 -1.36 -15.03 -3.16
CA GLY A 105 -1.84 -15.90 -2.09
C GLY A 105 -1.44 -17.36 -2.30
N LEU A 106 -1.51 -17.87 -3.54
CA LEU A 106 -1.05 -19.21 -3.88
C LEU A 106 0.45 -19.39 -3.64
N VAL A 107 1.28 -18.39 -3.96
CA VAL A 107 2.71 -18.41 -3.61
C VAL A 107 2.91 -18.61 -2.11
N TYR A 108 2.18 -17.85 -1.28
CA TYR A 108 2.25 -17.97 0.18
C TYR A 108 1.79 -19.34 0.68
N ILE A 109 0.71 -19.88 0.10
CA ILE A 109 0.22 -21.22 0.44
C ILE A 109 1.27 -22.27 0.08
N VAL A 110 1.86 -22.22 -1.11
CA VAL A 110 2.90 -23.15 -1.54
C VAL A 110 4.12 -23.05 -0.62
N ILE A 111 4.63 -21.84 -0.35
CA ILE A 111 5.73 -21.64 0.59
C ILE A 111 5.37 -22.19 1.97
N GLY A 112 4.17 -21.89 2.47
CA GLY A 112 3.68 -22.37 3.76
C GLY A 112 3.63 -23.91 3.85
N ILE A 113 3.18 -24.58 2.79
CA ILE A 113 3.19 -26.05 2.70
C ILE A 113 4.64 -26.58 2.74
N ILE A 114 5.55 -25.99 1.94
CA ILE A 114 6.96 -26.41 1.91
C ILE A 114 7.60 -26.16 3.30
N VAL A 115 7.37 -25.02 3.91
CA VAL A 115 7.87 -24.72 5.27
C VAL A 115 7.36 -25.72 6.29
N LYS A 116 6.10 -26.12 6.20
CA LYS A 116 5.50 -27.12 7.09
C LYS A 116 6.14 -28.51 6.92
N LEU A 117 6.52 -28.88 5.70
CA LEU A 117 7.05 -30.23 5.39
C LEU A 117 8.57 -30.31 5.56
N VAL A 118 9.32 -29.28 5.18
CA VAL A 118 10.79 -29.31 5.05
C VAL A 118 11.50 -28.35 6.01
N GLY A 119 10.74 -27.44 6.65
CA GLY A 119 11.28 -26.38 7.49
C GLY A 119 11.71 -25.15 6.70
N VAL A 120 12.39 -24.19 7.37
CA VAL A 120 12.71 -22.86 6.80
C VAL A 120 14.11 -22.76 6.17
N ASN A 121 14.98 -23.79 6.31
CA ASN A 121 16.39 -23.69 5.94
C ASN A 121 16.64 -23.49 4.42
N TRP A 122 15.79 -24.06 3.57
CA TRP A 122 15.89 -23.90 2.11
C TRP A 122 15.64 -22.46 1.68
N LEU A 123 14.74 -21.79 2.37
CA LEU A 123 14.35 -20.42 2.10
C LEU A 123 15.51 -19.45 2.35
N ASN A 124 16.23 -19.63 3.47
CA ASN A 124 17.41 -18.84 3.79
C ASN A 124 18.54 -19.00 2.75
N LYS A 125 18.54 -20.11 2.00
CA LYS A 125 19.49 -20.32 0.89
C LYS A 125 19.06 -19.64 -0.39
N LEU A 126 17.77 -19.67 -0.71
CA LEU A 126 17.23 -19.07 -1.94
C LEU A 126 17.14 -17.55 -1.83
N MET A 127 16.68 -17.06 -0.71
CA MET A 127 16.45 -15.67 -0.42
C MET A 127 17.16 -15.26 0.89
N PRO A 128 18.48 -15.15 0.87
CA PRO A 128 19.24 -14.64 2.01
C PRO A 128 19.01 -13.13 2.17
N ALA A 129 19.37 -12.60 3.34
CA ALA A 129 19.21 -11.17 3.64
C ALA A 129 19.85 -10.25 2.58
N VAL A 130 20.95 -10.70 1.93
CA VAL A 130 21.64 -9.98 0.86
C VAL A 130 20.77 -9.78 -0.40
N VAL A 131 19.75 -10.63 -0.62
CA VAL A 131 18.78 -10.48 -1.70
C VAL A 131 17.56 -9.72 -1.20
N ILE A 132 17.01 -10.13 -0.03
CA ILE A 132 15.77 -9.57 0.50
C ILE A 132 15.91 -8.09 0.87
N GLY A 133 16.98 -7.72 1.60
CA GLY A 133 17.18 -6.36 2.11
C GLY A 133 17.12 -5.30 1.01
N PRO A 134 17.99 -5.36 -0.01
CA PRO A 134 17.94 -4.39 -1.11
C PRO A 134 16.63 -4.46 -1.91
N THR A 135 16.01 -5.65 -2.05
CA THR A 135 14.73 -5.78 -2.75
C THR A 135 13.60 -5.07 -2.01
N VAL A 136 13.53 -5.17 -0.69
CA VAL A 136 12.57 -4.39 0.12
C VAL A 136 12.89 -2.90 0.03
N ALA A 137 14.17 -2.51 0.03
CA ALA A 137 14.55 -1.10 -0.08
C ALA A 137 14.09 -0.47 -1.40
N ILE A 138 14.20 -1.18 -2.52
CA ILE A 138 13.77 -0.65 -3.83
C ILE A 138 12.26 -0.49 -3.95
N ILE A 139 11.42 -1.20 -3.19
CA ILE A 139 9.97 -0.96 -3.19
C ILE A 139 9.68 0.49 -2.80
N GLY A 140 10.25 0.95 -1.68
CA GLY A 140 10.07 2.33 -1.25
C GLY A 140 10.74 3.34 -2.18
N LEU A 141 11.94 3.03 -2.69
CA LEU A 141 12.71 3.94 -3.55
C LEU A 141 12.11 4.07 -4.95
N SER A 142 11.54 3.02 -5.53
CA SER A 142 10.90 3.08 -6.85
C SER A 142 9.63 3.95 -6.86
N LEU A 143 8.97 4.08 -5.70
CA LEU A 143 7.80 4.92 -5.53
C LEU A 143 8.13 6.38 -5.19
N ALA A 144 9.40 6.73 -4.96
CA ALA A 144 9.81 8.08 -4.58
C ALA A 144 9.42 9.13 -5.61
N GLY A 145 9.56 8.82 -6.91
CA GLY A 145 9.14 9.70 -8.01
C GLY A 145 7.66 10.03 -7.98
N THR A 146 6.80 9.06 -7.66
CA THR A 146 5.35 9.25 -7.50
C THR A 146 5.04 10.19 -6.34
N ALA A 147 5.66 9.97 -5.17
CA ALA A 147 5.45 10.84 -4.01
C ALA A 147 5.84 12.29 -4.29
N ILE A 148 6.96 12.53 -4.98
CA ILE A 148 7.40 13.88 -5.36
C ILE A 148 6.47 14.49 -6.41
N SER A 149 6.03 13.70 -7.40
CA SER A 149 5.06 14.17 -8.40
C SER A 149 3.75 14.61 -7.75
N ASP A 150 3.24 13.82 -6.80
CA ASP A 150 1.98 14.12 -6.11
C ASP A 150 2.12 15.32 -5.18
N LEU A 151 3.28 15.50 -4.54
CA LEU A 151 3.58 16.66 -3.69
C LEU A 151 3.37 18.02 -4.40
N LEU A 152 3.49 18.02 -5.73
CA LEU A 152 3.38 19.22 -6.57
C LEU A 152 1.98 19.40 -7.20
N LYS A 153 1.00 18.54 -6.88
CA LYS A 153 -0.33 18.57 -7.51
C LYS A 153 -1.43 18.92 -6.53
N GLY A 154 -2.34 19.82 -6.94
CA GLY A 154 -3.68 19.97 -6.36
C GLY A 154 -4.65 18.97 -6.99
N ASP A 155 -5.91 19.00 -6.54
CA ASP A 155 -6.97 18.10 -7.00
C ASP A 155 -7.97 18.81 -7.95
N VAL A 156 -7.96 20.14 -8.00
CA VAL A 156 -8.88 20.92 -8.84
C VAL A 156 -8.42 20.86 -10.29
N VAL A 157 -9.25 20.30 -11.15
CA VAL A 157 -9.02 20.15 -12.58
C VAL A 157 -9.98 21.04 -13.36
N GLN A 158 -9.47 21.79 -14.33
CA GLN A 158 -10.26 22.57 -15.29
C GLN A 158 -10.11 21.96 -16.68
N THR A 159 -11.24 21.82 -17.37
CA THR A 159 -11.23 21.43 -18.79
C THR A 159 -10.74 22.59 -19.61
N ILE A 160 -9.71 22.37 -20.41
CA ILE A 160 -9.19 23.34 -21.38
C ILE A 160 -9.48 22.82 -22.77
N THR A 161 -10.09 23.65 -23.59
CA THR A 161 -10.30 23.37 -25.01
C THR A 161 -9.24 24.12 -25.79
N GLU A 162 -8.31 23.39 -26.38
CA GLU A 162 -7.31 23.94 -27.29
C GLU A 162 -7.73 23.68 -28.73
N TYR A 163 -7.73 24.72 -29.56
CA TYR A 163 -7.99 24.58 -30.98
C TYR A 163 -6.67 24.50 -31.73
N SER A 164 -6.42 23.37 -32.41
CA SER A 164 -5.29 23.22 -33.31
C SER A 164 -5.74 23.11 -34.76
N VAL A 165 -4.93 23.62 -35.68
CA VAL A 165 -5.19 23.45 -37.09
C VAL A 165 -4.43 22.21 -37.56
N SER A 166 -5.16 21.21 -38.04
CA SER A 166 -4.58 20.02 -38.71
C SER A 166 -4.93 20.05 -40.21
N LEU A 167 -4.06 19.47 -41.04
CA LEU A 167 -4.32 19.27 -42.44
C LEU A 167 -4.99 17.91 -42.62
N GLU A 168 -6.27 17.90 -42.91
CA GLU A 168 -7.01 16.71 -43.26
C GLU A 168 -7.31 16.72 -44.76
N ASN A 169 -6.77 15.74 -45.48
CA ASN A 169 -6.84 15.67 -46.96
C ASN A 169 -6.32 16.93 -47.69
N GLY A 170 -5.32 17.62 -47.11
CA GLY A 170 -4.74 18.83 -47.68
C GLY A 170 -5.55 20.12 -47.45
N LEU A 171 -6.65 20.06 -46.68
CA LEU A 171 -7.43 21.22 -46.27
C LEU A 171 -7.21 21.49 -44.79
N PRO A 172 -7.06 22.75 -44.34
CA PRO A 172 -6.97 23.09 -42.96
C PRO A 172 -8.30 22.80 -42.25
N SER A 173 -8.27 21.90 -41.28
CA SER A 173 -9.39 21.62 -40.35
C SER A 173 -9.04 22.07 -38.96
N ILE A 174 -10.01 22.64 -38.26
CA ILE A 174 -9.86 23.00 -36.83
C ILE A 174 -10.17 21.74 -36.04
N VAL A 175 -9.17 21.24 -35.30
CA VAL A 175 -9.34 20.12 -34.37
C VAL A 175 -9.46 20.69 -32.98
N GLU A 176 -10.59 20.38 -32.31
CA GLU A 176 -10.83 20.71 -30.93
C GLU A 176 -10.19 19.63 -30.04
N ASN A 177 -9.13 19.99 -29.32
CA ASN A 177 -8.47 19.13 -28.34
C ASN A 177 -8.98 19.51 -26.94
N VAL A 178 -9.80 18.64 -26.38
CA VAL A 178 -10.28 18.80 -25.00
C VAL A 178 -9.26 18.17 -24.07
N GLY A 179 -8.54 19.01 -23.34
CA GLY A 179 -7.57 18.60 -22.33
C GLY A 179 -8.06 18.93 -20.90
N SER A 180 -7.43 18.32 -19.91
CA SER A 180 -7.64 18.65 -18.51
C SER A 180 -6.35 19.19 -17.90
N GLN A 181 -6.42 20.32 -17.19
CA GLN A 181 -5.26 20.90 -16.51
C GLN A 181 -5.57 21.13 -15.02
N ILE A 182 -4.58 20.79 -14.17
CA ILE A 182 -4.62 21.10 -12.75
C ILE A 182 -4.44 22.61 -12.59
N VAL A 183 -5.38 23.25 -11.90
CA VAL A 183 -5.49 24.69 -11.78
C VAL A 183 -4.64 25.27 -10.66
N GLY A 184 -4.51 24.51 -9.55
CA GLY A 184 -3.78 24.93 -8.36
C GLY A 184 -2.30 25.19 -8.60
N SER A 185 -1.74 26.20 -7.93
CA SER A 185 -0.30 26.49 -7.98
C SER A 185 0.52 25.35 -7.38
N LYS A 186 1.56 24.90 -8.11
CA LYS A 186 2.54 23.91 -7.63
C LYS A 186 3.22 24.33 -6.32
N TRP A 187 3.44 25.62 -6.11
CA TRP A 187 4.05 26.16 -4.89
C TRP A 187 3.13 26.08 -3.68
N ILE A 188 1.84 26.33 -3.87
CA ILE A 188 0.83 26.18 -2.81
C ILE A 188 0.64 24.68 -2.48
N ALA A 189 0.56 23.84 -3.49
CA ALA A 189 0.52 22.39 -3.30
C ALA A 189 1.74 21.89 -2.52
N LEU A 190 2.96 22.30 -2.93
CA LEU A 190 4.20 21.97 -2.25
C LEU A 190 4.19 22.41 -0.77
N LEU A 191 3.68 23.62 -0.47
CA LEU A 191 3.58 24.12 0.90
C LEU A 191 2.65 23.24 1.74
N CYS A 192 1.48 22.87 1.22
CA CYS A 192 0.52 21.98 1.91
C CYS A 192 1.13 20.61 2.18
N GLY A 193 1.76 20.00 1.18
CA GLY A 193 2.43 18.71 1.33
C GLY A 193 3.65 18.78 2.27
N PHE A 194 4.42 19.87 2.24
CA PHE A 194 5.54 20.07 3.17
C PHE A 194 5.06 20.20 4.62
N VAL A 195 3.96 20.93 4.86
CA VAL A 195 3.34 21.01 6.20
C VAL A 195 2.89 19.63 6.67
N THR A 196 2.26 18.84 5.79
CA THR A 196 1.89 17.45 6.09
C THR A 196 3.10 16.63 6.53
N LEU A 197 4.19 16.66 5.75
CA LEU A 197 5.44 15.98 6.04
C LEU A 197 6.04 16.41 7.37
N ALA A 198 6.21 17.73 7.56
CA ALA A 198 6.82 18.30 8.76
C ALA A 198 6.03 17.95 10.02
N VAL A 199 4.70 18.10 10.00
CA VAL A 199 3.85 17.76 11.14
C VAL A 199 3.89 16.26 11.43
N THR A 200 3.87 15.40 10.41
CA THR A 200 4.03 13.95 10.57
C THR A 200 5.35 13.62 11.29
N MET A 201 6.46 14.20 10.84
CA MET A 201 7.79 13.98 11.43
C MET A 201 7.87 14.49 12.88
N LEU A 202 7.34 15.69 13.14
CA LEU A 202 7.32 16.27 14.49
C LEU A 202 6.45 15.44 15.46
N CYS A 203 5.26 15.01 15.01
CA CYS A 203 4.38 14.16 15.81
C CYS A 203 5.01 12.79 16.10
N SER A 204 5.67 12.19 15.12
CA SER A 204 6.36 10.91 15.28
C SER A 204 7.54 11.00 16.24
N THR A 205 8.31 12.09 16.20
CA THR A 205 9.55 12.27 16.97
C THR A 205 9.26 12.79 18.38
N TYR A 206 8.53 13.90 18.48
CA TYR A 206 8.31 14.64 19.73
C TYR A 206 6.94 14.42 20.35
N GLY A 207 6.04 13.72 19.65
CA GLY A 207 4.69 13.44 20.12
C GLY A 207 4.69 12.62 21.41
N LYS A 208 3.71 12.91 22.27
CA LYS A 208 3.49 12.16 23.53
C LYS A 208 2.44 11.08 23.31
N LYS A 209 2.70 9.87 23.81
CA LYS A 209 1.75 8.73 23.82
C LYS A 209 0.87 8.66 22.54
N THR A 210 -0.37 9.15 22.62
CA THR A 210 -1.38 9.05 21.55
C THR A 210 -0.97 9.79 20.26
N ILE A 211 -0.35 10.97 20.36
CA ILE A 211 0.11 11.74 19.19
C ILE A 211 1.16 10.96 18.40
N LYS A 212 2.05 10.26 19.12
CA LYS A 212 3.08 9.42 18.48
C LYS A 212 2.51 8.19 17.78
N LEU A 213 1.29 7.77 18.12
CA LEU A 213 0.61 6.63 17.50
C LEU A 213 -0.06 6.97 16.16
N ILE A 214 -0.48 8.21 15.98
CA ILE A 214 -1.27 8.64 14.81
C ILE A 214 -0.63 9.82 14.07
N PRO A 215 0.70 9.82 13.86
CA PRO A 215 1.41 10.96 13.27
C PRO A 215 0.93 11.26 11.85
N PHE A 216 0.63 10.23 11.05
CA PHE A 216 0.16 10.37 9.68
C PHE A 216 -1.18 11.07 9.60
N ILE A 217 -2.15 10.67 10.44
CA ILE A 217 -3.48 11.30 10.47
C ILE A 217 -3.38 12.77 10.87
N ILE A 218 -2.56 13.11 11.88
CA ILE A 218 -2.37 14.50 12.29
C ILE A 218 -1.69 15.31 11.18
N GLY A 219 -0.72 14.71 10.48
CA GLY A 219 -0.08 15.31 9.32
C GLY A 219 -1.08 15.57 8.19
N ILE A 220 -1.88 14.58 7.81
CA ILE A 220 -2.93 14.71 6.79
C ILE A 220 -3.89 15.85 7.17
N LEU A 221 -4.42 15.83 8.39
CA LEU A 221 -5.36 16.86 8.85
C LEU A 221 -4.75 18.27 8.82
N SER A 222 -3.47 18.41 9.17
CA SER A 222 -2.77 19.71 9.14
C SER A 222 -2.59 20.23 7.73
N GLY A 223 -2.11 19.39 6.80
CA GLY A 223 -1.96 19.76 5.40
C GLY A 223 -3.30 20.00 4.70
N TYR A 224 -4.29 19.16 4.99
CA TYR A 224 -5.64 19.32 4.48
C TYR A 224 -6.28 20.65 4.95
N THR A 225 -6.14 20.98 6.24
CA THR A 225 -6.64 22.23 6.81
C THR A 225 -6.02 23.44 6.10
N LEU A 226 -4.70 23.41 5.86
CA LEU A 226 -4.02 24.47 5.14
C LEU A 226 -4.50 24.57 3.69
N ALA A 227 -4.64 23.45 2.99
CA ALA A 227 -5.15 23.39 1.63
C ALA A 227 -6.61 23.89 1.55
N ALA A 228 -7.44 23.57 2.56
CA ALA A 228 -8.81 24.06 2.66
C ALA A 228 -8.89 25.57 2.85
N ILE A 229 -8.00 26.14 3.68
CA ILE A 229 -7.91 27.60 3.86
C ILE A 229 -7.55 28.28 2.53
N PHE A 230 -6.52 27.81 1.83
CA PHE A 230 -6.16 28.35 0.52
C PHE A 230 -7.31 28.22 -0.49
N THR A 231 -7.96 27.08 -0.56
CA THR A 231 -9.10 26.86 -1.47
C THR A 231 -10.27 27.76 -1.14
N ALA A 232 -10.58 27.96 0.14
CA ALA A 232 -11.64 28.88 0.56
C ALA A 232 -11.34 30.33 0.14
N ILE A 233 -10.11 30.80 0.33
CA ILE A 233 -9.66 32.12 -0.15
C ILE A 233 -9.71 32.17 -1.68
N GLY A 234 -9.25 31.12 -2.36
CA GLY A 234 -9.28 31.02 -3.82
C GLY A 234 -10.71 31.10 -4.40
N ASN A 235 -11.68 30.49 -3.72
CA ASN A 235 -13.09 30.56 -4.11
C ASN A 235 -13.71 31.93 -3.82
N LEU A 236 -13.33 32.56 -2.69
CA LEU A 236 -13.87 33.89 -2.30
C LEU A 236 -13.41 35.01 -3.25
N TYR A 237 -12.15 34.96 -3.70
CA TYR A 237 -11.54 35.98 -4.56
C TYR A 237 -11.38 35.56 -6.01
N ASP A 238 -11.91 34.39 -6.38
CA ASP A 238 -11.75 33.74 -7.69
C ASP A 238 -10.31 33.62 -8.17
N ILE A 239 -9.41 33.26 -7.25
CA ILE A 239 -7.99 33.06 -7.54
C ILE A 239 -7.75 31.57 -7.75
N ASN A 240 -7.69 31.14 -9.02
CA ASN A 240 -7.53 29.72 -9.39
C ASN A 240 -6.24 29.09 -8.80
N ALA A 241 -5.14 29.84 -8.73
CA ALA A 241 -3.87 29.36 -8.19
C ALA A 241 -3.95 28.85 -6.72
N LEU A 242 -4.95 29.29 -5.95
CA LEU A 242 -5.17 28.89 -4.56
C LEU A 242 -6.13 27.71 -4.42
N LYS A 243 -6.80 27.28 -5.49
CA LYS A 243 -7.77 26.18 -5.45
C LYS A 243 -7.03 24.84 -5.49
N ILE A 244 -6.88 24.20 -4.34
CA ILE A 244 -6.13 22.95 -4.16
C ILE A 244 -7.05 21.75 -3.96
N ILE A 245 -8.19 21.90 -3.24
CA ILE A 245 -9.13 20.83 -2.91
C ILE A 245 -10.38 20.93 -3.79
N ASP A 246 -10.78 19.82 -4.39
CA ASP A 246 -12.09 19.70 -5.04
C ASP A 246 -13.19 19.36 -4.02
N PHE A 247 -13.90 20.39 -3.55
CA PHE A 247 -15.03 20.20 -2.64
C PHE A 247 -16.28 19.64 -3.32
N SER A 248 -16.33 19.51 -4.65
CA SER A 248 -17.47 18.90 -5.34
C SER A 248 -17.66 17.44 -4.97
N VAL A 249 -16.59 16.79 -4.47
CA VAL A 249 -16.61 15.43 -3.93
C VAL A 249 -17.71 15.28 -2.88
N PHE A 250 -17.83 16.22 -1.94
CA PHE A 250 -18.88 16.19 -0.92
C PHE A 250 -20.29 16.25 -1.51
N SER A 251 -20.50 17.07 -2.54
CA SER A 251 -21.79 17.13 -3.24
C SER A 251 -22.11 15.81 -3.94
N ARG A 252 -21.13 15.19 -4.59
CA ARG A 252 -21.30 13.90 -5.27
C ARG A 252 -21.70 12.78 -4.31
N TYR A 253 -21.06 12.71 -3.14
CA TYR A 253 -21.34 11.66 -2.17
C TYR A 253 -22.55 11.92 -1.29
N MET A 254 -22.81 13.18 -0.92
CA MET A 254 -23.75 13.50 0.14
C MET A 254 -25.04 14.16 -0.33
N LEU A 255 -25.05 14.87 -1.49
CA LEU A 255 -26.16 15.73 -1.88
C LEU A 255 -26.78 15.38 -3.25
N ASN A 256 -26.24 14.39 -3.97
CA ASN A 256 -26.67 14.09 -5.34
C ASN A 256 -28.15 13.69 -5.43
N ASP A 257 -28.68 12.99 -4.41
CA ASP A 257 -30.07 12.54 -4.31
C ASP A 257 -30.86 13.29 -3.20
N GLY A 258 -30.38 14.44 -2.73
CA GLY A 258 -30.90 15.13 -1.55
C GLY A 258 -30.48 14.44 -0.24
N LEU A 259 -31.05 14.90 0.90
CA LEU A 259 -30.75 14.26 2.21
C LEU A 259 -31.49 12.94 2.34
N THR A 260 -30.75 11.85 2.17
CA THR A 260 -31.23 10.47 2.28
C THR A 260 -30.36 9.64 3.23
N VAL A 261 -30.70 8.38 3.46
CA VAL A 261 -29.84 7.47 4.22
C VAL A 261 -28.46 7.35 3.57
N LYS A 262 -28.38 7.41 2.23
CA LYS A 262 -27.12 7.37 1.47
C LYS A 262 -26.18 8.55 1.79
N THR A 263 -26.71 9.70 2.24
CA THR A 263 -25.91 10.83 2.70
C THR A 263 -25.00 10.45 3.87
N PHE A 264 -25.39 9.49 4.70
CA PHE A 264 -24.64 9.09 5.89
C PHE A 264 -24.04 7.68 5.78
N LEU A 265 -24.73 6.77 5.07
CA LEU A 265 -24.32 5.37 4.93
C LEU A 265 -24.45 4.94 3.47
N SER A 266 -23.34 4.52 2.87
CA SER A 266 -23.28 3.95 1.52
C SER A 266 -22.52 2.63 1.52
N ILE A 267 -22.89 1.76 0.59
CA ILE A 267 -22.14 0.52 0.38
C ILE A 267 -20.83 0.86 -0.35
N PRO A 268 -19.67 0.40 0.13
CA PRO A 268 -18.41 0.57 -0.58
C PRO A 268 -18.47 -0.01 -1.99
N ASP A 269 -17.69 0.54 -2.90
CA ASP A 269 -17.54 0.05 -4.28
C ASP A 269 -16.78 -1.28 -4.31
N LEU A 270 -17.48 -2.37 -4.00
CA LEU A 270 -16.87 -3.70 -3.89
C LEU A 270 -16.35 -4.15 -5.25
N THR A 271 -15.05 -4.42 -5.31
CA THR A 271 -14.30 -4.68 -6.55
C THR A 271 -14.84 -5.85 -7.35
N PHE A 272 -15.24 -6.94 -6.69
CA PHE A 272 -15.75 -8.12 -7.40
C PHE A 272 -17.01 -7.82 -8.22
N ILE A 273 -17.87 -6.89 -7.79
CA ILE A 273 -19.11 -6.56 -8.51
C ILE A 273 -18.78 -5.98 -9.89
N LYS A 274 -17.75 -5.12 -9.95
CA LYS A 274 -17.29 -4.46 -11.18
C LYS A 274 -16.40 -5.37 -12.03
N ALA A 275 -15.59 -6.23 -11.38
CA ALA A 275 -14.63 -7.11 -12.02
C ALA A 275 -15.28 -8.21 -12.88
N PHE A 276 -16.33 -8.85 -12.38
CA PHE A 276 -16.93 -10.01 -13.07
C PHE A 276 -17.69 -9.65 -14.36
N SER A 277 -17.98 -8.38 -14.60
CA SER A 277 -18.58 -7.94 -15.88
C SER A 277 -17.69 -8.23 -17.10
N SER A 278 -16.37 -8.32 -16.92
CA SER A 278 -15.39 -8.56 -18.00
C SER A 278 -14.80 -9.97 -18.02
N ILE A 279 -15.46 -10.95 -17.42
CA ILE A 279 -14.95 -12.33 -17.41
C ILE A 279 -14.80 -12.90 -18.83
N ASN A 280 -15.63 -12.45 -19.78
CA ASN A 280 -15.57 -12.86 -21.18
C ASN A 280 -14.40 -12.23 -21.96
N GLU A 281 -13.78 -11.17 -21.44
CA GLU A 281 -12.61 -10.52 -22.02
C GLU A 281 -11.30 -11.18 -21.58
N LEU A 282 -11.38 -12.15 -20.65
CA LEU A 282 -10.21 -12.80 -20.05
C LEU A 282 -9.49 -13.65 -21.10
N SER A 283 -8.25 -13.31 -21.39
CA SER A 283 -7.36 -14.06 -22.28
C SER A 283 -6.22 -14.72 -21.52
N TRP A 284 -5.69 -15.82 -22.04
CA TRP A 284 -4.52 -16.49 -21.46
C TRP A 284 -3.29 -15.57 -21.42
N ALA A 285 -3.11 -14.72 -22.43
CA ALA A 285 -2.02 -13.74 -22.46
C ALA A 285 -2.14 -12.75 -21.29
N TYR A 286 -3.34 -12.26 -21.01
CA TYR A 286 -3.58 -11.37 -19.89
C TYR A 286 -3.35 -12.05 -18.53
N VAL A 287 -3.85 -13.29 -18.35
CA VAL A 287 -3.61 -14.08 -17.12
C VAL A 287 -2.12 -14.29 -16.89
N LEU A 288 -1.36 -14.57 -17.95
CA LEU A 288 0.10 -14.72 -17.86
C LEU A 288 0.79 -13.40 -17.48
N THR A 289 0.34 -12.27 -18.04
CA THR A 289 0.83 -10.94 -17.65
C THR A 289 0.64 -10.70 -16.16
N ILE A 290 -0.56 -10.97 -15.64
CA ILE A 290 -0.88 -10.83 -14.22
C ILE A 290 -0.04 -11.78 -13.35
N PHE A 291 0.12 -13.02 -13.77
CA PHE A 291 0.96 -14.01 -13.07
C PHE A 291 2.40 -13.49 -12.93
N ILE A 292 2.98 -13.00 -14.01
CA ILE A 292 4.36 -12.50 -14.04
C ILE A 292 4.51 -11.20 -13.24
N ALA A 293 3.49 -10.34 -13.23
CA ALA A 293 3.50 -9.11 -12.45
C ALA A 293 3.40 -9.35 -10.93
N TYR A 294 2.67 -10.38 -10.48
CA TYR A 294 2.39 -10.56 -9.05
C TYR A 294 3.26 -11.61 -8.37
N VAL A 295 3.59 -12.73 -9.04
CA VAL A 295 4.29 -13.85 -8.41
C VAL A 295 5.68 -13.46 -7.89
N PRO A 296 6.56 -12.76 -8.64
CA PRO A 296 7.86 -12.34 -8.10
C PRO A 296 7.72 -11.39 -6.91
N VAL A 297 6.75 -10.47 -6.95
CA VAL A 297 6.50 -9.50 -5.87
C VAL A 297 5.99 -10.21 -4.60
N ALA A 298 5.24 -11.30 -4.74
CA ALA A 298 4.80 -12.10 -3.59
C ALA A 298 5.98 -12.65 -2.76
N PHE A 299 7.11 -12.98 -3.39
CA PHE A 299 8.33 -13.37 -2.65
C PHE A 299 8.93 -12.21 -1.86
N VAL A 300 8.81 -10.98 -2.36
CA VAL A 300 9.28 -9.79 -1.64
C VAL A 300 8.38 -9.50 -0.44
N ALA A 301 7.07 -9.48 -0.65
CA ALA A 301 6.10 -9.29 0.42
C ALA A 301 6.16 -10.42 1.48
N PHE A 302 6.49 -11.63 1.07
CA PHE A 302 6.80 -12.74 1.99
C PHE A 302 7.99 -12.43 2.93
N ALA A 303 9.02 -11.77 2.42
CA ALA A 303 10.16 -11.37 3.26
C ALA A 303 9.77 -10.31 4.29
N GLU A 304 8.92 -9.35 3.91
CA GLU A 304 8.32 -8.37 4.80
C GLU A 304 7.50 -9.05 5.90
N HIS A 305 6.67 -10.03 5.52
CA HIS A 305 5.90 -10.85 6.45
C HIS A 305 6.77 -11.51 7.55
N ILE A 306 7.91 -12.12 7.16
CA ILE A 306 8.83 -12.71 8.13
C ILE A 306 9.44 -11.64 9.05
N ALA A 307 9.84 -10.49 8.49
CA ALA A 307 10.44 -9.42 9.25
C ALA A 307 9.48 -8.87 10.30
N ASP A 308 8.22 -8.63 9.94
CA ASP A 308 7.17 -8.16 10.83
C ASP A 308 6.88 -9.16 11.96
N HIS A 309 6.79 -10.44 11.62
CA HIS A 309 6.55 -11.48 12.63
C HIS A 309 7.73 -11.66 13.59
N LYS A 310 8.97 -11.56 13.12
CA LYS A 310 10.16 -11.58 13.99
C LYS A 310 10.19 -10.36 14.92
N ASN A 311 9.89 -9.18 14.37
CA ASN A 311 9.84 -7.95 15.15
C ASN A 311 8.76 -8.03 16.21
N LEU A 312 7.54 -8.42 15.84
CA LEU A 312 6.43 -8.58 16.76
C LEU A 312 6.74 -9.65 17.82
N SER A 313 7.32 -10.80 17.43
CA SER A 313 7.73 -11.85 18.36
C SER A 313 8.68 -11.32 19.44
N THR A 314 9.62 -10.46 19.07
CA THR A 314 10.54 -9.80 20.02
C THR A 314 9.79 -8.87 20.98
N ILE A 315 8.79 -8.13 20.47
CA ILE A 315 8.00 -7.19 21.28
C ILE A 315 7.13 -7.93 22.31
N ILE A 316 6.46 -9.00 21.86
CA ILE A 316 5.50 -9.74 22.71
C ILE A 316 6.15 -10.83 23.55
N GLY A 317 7.43 -11.18 23.28
CA GLY A 317 8.13 -12.26 23.97
C GLY A 317 7.60 -13.66 23.65
N HIS A 318 6.92 -13.83 22.52
CA HIS A 318 6.35 -15.08 22.03
C HIS A 318 6.72 -15.28 20.56
N ASP A 319 7.33 -16.42 20.21
CA ASP A 319 7.79 -16.68 18.85
C ASP A 319 6.64 -17.10 17.93
N LEU A 320 6.14 -16.16 17.13
CA LEU A 320 5.06 -16.37 16.18
C LEU A 320 5.45 -17.27 15.00
N LEU A 321 6.76 -17.47 14.75
CA LEU A 321 7.21 -18.36 13.69
C LEU A 321 7.11 -19.83 14.10
N THR A 322 7.06 -20.12 15.41
CA THR A 322 6.84 -21.45 15.97
C THR A 322 5.40 -21.69 16.40
N ASP A 323 4.72 -20.71 17.06
CA ASP A 323 3.32 -20.78 17.45
C ASP A 323 2.61 -19.44 17.17
N PRO A 324 1.68 -19.35 16.23
CA PRO A 324 0.95 -20.42 15.52
C PRO A 324 1.74 -21.14 14.42
N GLY A 325 2.97 -20.71 14.16
CA GLY A 325 3.86 -21.26 13.14
C GLY A 325 3.79 -20.51 11.82
N LEU A 326 4.95 -20.36 11.18
CA LEU A 326 5.10 -19.59 9.92
C LEU A 326 4.12 -20.06 8.83
N HIS A 327 3.82 -21.36 8.75
CA HIS A 327 2.89 -21.90 7.77
C HIS A 327 1.46 -21.37 7.97
N ASN A 328 1.01 -21.22 9.23
CA ASN A 328 -0.34 -20.70 9.52
C ASN A 328 -0.42 -19.20 9.28
N THR A 329 0.63 -18.45 9.60
CA THR A 329 0.67 -17.01 9.32
C THR A 329 0.72 -16.72 7.82
N LEU A 330 1.43 -17.54 7.03
CA LEU A 330 1.45 -17.45 5.57
C LEU A 330 0.10 -17.80 4.94
N PHE A 331 -0.57 -18.86 5.43
CA PHE A 331 -1.92 -19.18 4.96
C PHE A 331 -2.89 -18.04 5.27
N GLY A 332 -2.78 -17.45 6.47
CA GLY A 332 -3.58 -16.31 6.88
C GLY A 332 -3.36 -15.10 5.98
N ASP A 333 -2.12 -14.77 5.71
CA ASP A 333 -1.75 -13.61 4.89
C ASP A 333 -2.14 -13.83 3.42
N GLY A 334 -1.82 -14.98 2.83
CA GLY A 334 -2.14 -15.28 1.43
C GLY A 334 -3.64 -15.33 1.14
N ILE A 335 -4.41 -16.02 1.98
CA ILE A 335 -5.87 -16.08 1.83
C ILE A 335 -6.50 -14.74 2.20
N GLY A 336 -6.03 -14.09 3.26
CA GLY A 336 -6.47 -12.76 3.66
C GLY A 336 -6.22 -11.71 2.59
N SER A 337 -5.08 -11.79 1.88
CA SER A 337 -4.73 -10.95 0.74
C SER A 337 -5.70 -11.14 -0.43
N ALA A 338 -5.95 -12.40 -0.81
CA ALA A 338 -6.88 -12.71 -1.90
C ALA A 338 -8.31 -12.23 -1.60
N ILE A 339 -8.79 -12.45 -0.37
CA ILE A 339 -10.11 -11.99 0.09
C ILE A 339 -10.14 -10.46 0.17
N GLY A 340 -9.10 -9.83 0.68
CA GLY A 340 -8.97 -8.37 0.72
C GLY A 340 -9.09 -7.75 -0.67
N ALA A 341 -8.38 -8.28 -1.66
CA ALA A 341 -8.46 -7.84 -3.04
C ALA A 341 -9.81 -8.13 -3.71
N PHE A 342 -10.43 -9.27 -3.38
CA PHE A 342 -11.76 -9.62 -3.88
C PHE A 342 -12.80 -8.54 -3.54
N PHE A 343 -12.78 -8.04 -2.31
CA PHE A 343 -13.68 -6.98 -1.88
C PHE A 343 -13.16 -5.57 -2.17
N GLY A 344 -11.87 -5.29 -1.90
CA GLY A 344 -11.30 -3.96 -1.89
C GLY A 344 -10.32 -3.65 -3.03
N GLY A 345 -10.06 -4.59 -3.92
CA GLY A 345 -9.15 -4.42 -5.06
C GLY A 345 -7.66 -4.45 -4.72
N CYS A 346 -7.27 -4.30 -3.45
CA CYS A 346 -5.88 -4.26 -3.04
C CYS A 346 -5.46 -5.57 -2.37
N PRO A 347 -4.38 -6.24 -2.83
CA PRO A 347 -3.76 -7.32 -2.07
C PRO A 347 -3.33 -6.82 -0.69
N ASN A 348 -3.58 -7.60 0.35
CA ASN A 348 -3.21 -7.25 1.71
C ASN A 348 -1.87 -7.91 2.09
N THR A 349 -1.12 -7.25 2.97
CA THR A 349 0.08 -7.78 3.64
C THR A 349 0.09 -7.34 5.09
N THR A 350 0.95 -7.95 5.91
CA THR A 350 1.16 -7.51 7.29
C THR A 350 1.66 -6.07 7.34
N TYR A 351 1.22 -5.32 8.36
CA TYR A 351 1.56 -3.92 8.54
C TYR A 351 2.55 -3.69 9.67
N GLY A 352 3.71 -3.11 9.33
CA GLY A 352 4.71 -2.63 10.28
C GLY A 352 4.15 -1.57 11.23
N GLU A 353 3.21 -0.73 10.79
CA GLU A 353 2.48 0.24 11.60
C GLU A 353 1.63 -0.44 12.68
N SER A 354 1.02 -1.56 12.35
CA SER A 354 0.29 -2.38 13.33
C SER A 354 1.23 -2.92 14.41
N VAL A 355 2.39 -3.44 14.01
CA VAL A 355 3.44 -3.92 14.91
C VAL A 355 3.97 -2.79 15.79
N ALA A 356 4.22 -1.62 15.20
CA ALA A 356 4.67 -0.42 15.96
C ALA A 356 3.61 0.05 16.97
N CYS A 357 2.33 0.00 16.61
CA CYS A 357 1.24 0.33 17.53
C CYS A 357 1.21 -0.62 18.72
N VAL A 358 1.38 -1.93 18.52
CA VAL A 358 1.52 -2.91 19.62
C VAL A 358 2.72 -2.58 20.50
N ALA A 359 3.87 -2.24 19.90
CA ALA A 359 5.07 -1.85 20.66
C ALA A 359 4.85 -0.62 21.54
N ILE A 360 4.20 0.42 21.02
CA ILE A 360 4.00 1.69 21.73
C ILE A 360 2.92 1.59 22.80
N THR A 361 1.82 0.88 22.50
CA THR A 361 0.69 0.73 23.44
C THR A 361 0.91 -0.35 24.49
N GLY A 362 1.78 -1.32 24.21
CA GLY A 362 1.93 -2.55 25.00
C GLY A 362 0.71 -3.45 24.92
N ASN A 363 -0.20 -3.24 23.96
CA ASN A 363 -1.42 -4.03 23.82
C ASN A 363 -1.28 -5.03 22.66
N ALA A 364 -1.04 -6.29 23.01
CA ALA A 364 -0.97 -7.41 22.07
C ALA A 364 -2.26 -8.25 22.00
N SER A 365 -3.36 -7.78 22.61
CA SER A 365 -4.63 -8.51 22.61
C SER A 365 -5.19 -8.67 21.19
N VAL A 366 -5.35 -9.92 20.75
CA VAL A 366 -5.92 -10.25 19.44
C VAL A 366 -7.36 -9.75 19.28
N ILE A 367 -8.11 -9.69 20.39
CA ILE A 367 -9.49 -9.15 20.38
C ILE A 367 -9.48 -7.67 19.96
N THR A 368 -8.44 -6.92 20.32
CA THR A 368 -8.32 -5.52 19.90
C THR A 368 -8.09 -5.42 18.40
N ILE A 369 -7.22 -6.27 17.82
CA ILE A 369 -7.01 -6.29 16.36
C ILE A 369 -8.28 -6.70 15.63
N PHE A 370 -9.01 -7.70 16.17
CA PHE A 370 -10.31 -8.10 15.62
C PHE A 370 -11.33 -6.95 15.66
N ALA A 371 -11.39 -6.21 16.75
CA ALA A 371 -12.24 -5.02 16.86
C ALA A 371 -11.81 -3.90 15.90
N THR A 372 -10.49 -3.75 15.67
CA THR A 372 -9.95 -2.83 14.65
C THR A 372 -10.44 -3.19 13.25
N ALA A 373 -10.37 -4.48 12.90
CA ALA A 373 -10.83 -4.96 11.60
C ALA A 373 -12.33 -4.72 11.38
N ILE A 374 -13.15 -4.98 12.40
CA ILE A 374 -14.59 -4.62 12.37
C ILE A 374 -14.75 -3.10 12.24
N GLY A 375 -13.96 -2.31 12.96
CA GLY A 375 -13.98 -0.85 12.87
C GLY A 375 -13.71 -0.34 11.46
N CYS A 376 -12.70 -0.90 10.76
CA CYS A 376 -12.39 -0.58 9.37
C CYS A 376 -13.58 -0.92 8.43
N ILE A 377 -14.21 -2.08 8.63
CA ILE A 377 -15.41 -2.46 7.86
C ILE A 377 -16.53 -1.46 8.12
N LEU A 378 -16.83 -1.11 9.37
CA LEU A 378 -17.92 -0.18 9.70
C LEU A 378 -17.65 1.22 9.14
N VAL A 379 -16.43 1.71 9.26
CA VAL A 379 -16.02 3.04 8.76
C VAL A 379 -16.16 3.13 7.25
N SER A 380 -15.94 2.04 6.51
CA SER A 380 -16.06 2.02 5.05
C SER A 380 -17.47 2.30 4.53
N PHE A 381 -18.50 2.16 5.38
CA PHE A 381 -19.89 2.52 5.06
C PHE A 381 -20.25 3.96 5.40
N VAL A 382 -19.40 4.69 6.14
CA VAL A 382 -19.69 6.04 6.61
C VAL A 382 -19.41 7.06 5.51
N THR A 383 -20.43 7.44 4.73
CA THR A 383 -20.32 8.32 3.56
C THR A 383 -19.57 9.63 3.83
N PRO A 384 -19.82 10.39 4.93
CA PRO A 384 -19.07 11.63 5.19
C PRO A 384 -17.57 11.42 5.35
N LEU A 385 -17.17 10.29 5.96
CA LEU A 385 -15.75 9.98 6.13
C LEU A 385 -15.11 9.53 4.81
N VAL A 386 -15.84 8.77 4.01
CA VAL A 386 -15.41 8.38 2.65
C VAL A 386 -15.22 9.62 1.79
N ALA A 387 -16.20 10.54 1.77
CA ALA A 387 -16.11 11.80 1.03
C ALA A 387 -14.92 12.66 1.50
N PHE A 388 -14.66 12.71 2.82
CA PHE A 388 -13.49 13.40 3.36
C PHE A 388 -12.20 12.77 2.85
N ILE A 389 -12.06 11.43 2.90
CA ILE A 389 -10.86 10.73 2.44
C ILE A 389 -10.64 10.97 0.94
N ASP A 390 -11.68 10.87 0.12
CA ASP A 390 -11.60 11.09 -1.33
C ASP A 390 -11.33 12.57 -1.70
N SER A 391 -11.60 13.52 -0.80
CA SER A 391 -11.27 14.93 -1.00
C SER A 391 -9.83 15.31 -0.63
N ILE A 392 -9.02 14.35 -0.12
CA ILE A 392 -7.63 14.63 0.26
C ILE A 392 -6.81 14.87 -1.01
N PRO A 393 -6.25 16.08 -1.21
CA PRO A 393 -5.56 16.40 -2.45
C PRO A 393 -4.23 15.63 -2.56
N PRO A 394 -3.78 15.34 -3.80
CA PRO A 394 -2.54 14.60 -4.04
C PRO A 394 -1.33 15.16 -3.30
N CYS A 395 -1.18 16.47 -3.17
CA CYS A 395 -0.05 17.09 -2.45
C CYS A 395 0.03 16.70 -0.96
N VAL A 396 -1.11 16.58 -0.29
CA VAL A 396 -1.18 16.13 1.10
C VAL A 396 -0.80 14.66 1.21
N MET A 397 -1.31 13.82 0.30
CA MET A 397 -0.92 12.40 0.22
C MET A 397 0.56 12.24 -0.13
N GLY A 398 1.09 13.02 -1.07
CA GLY A 398 2.52 13.02 -1.41
C GLY A 398 3.41 13.30 -0.19
N GLY A 399 3.02 14.27 0.66
CA GLY A 399 3.71 14.55 1.93
C GLY A 399 3.76 13.36 2.89
N VAL A 400 2.67 12.60 3.00
CA VAL A 400 2.61 11.34 3.78
C VAL A 400 3.44 10.24 3.11
N CYS A 401 3.31 10.07 1.79
CA CYS A 401 3.97 9.01 1.03
C CYS A 401 5.49 9.10 1.09
N ILE A 402 6.08 10.30 1.14
CA ILE A 402 7.52 10.47 1.37
C ILE A 402 7.96 9.73 2.64
N THR A 403 7.19 9.85 3.71
CA THR A 403 7.52 9.18 4.98
C THR A 403 7.26 7.67 4.92
N LEU A 404 6.13 7.25 4.35
CA LEU A 404 5.76 5.84 4.23
C LEU A 404 6.76 5.08 3.35
N TYR A 405 7.06 5.59 2.16
CA TYR A 405 8.04 4.97 1.25
C TYR A 405 9.45 5.00 1.83
N GLY A 406 9.80 6.10 2.51
CA GLY A 406 11.04 6.21 3.25
C GLY A 406 11.18 5.14 4.33
N PHE A 407 10.13 4.83 5.07
CA PHE A 407 10.15 3.78 6.10
C PHE A 407 10.33 2.39 5.49
N ILE A 408 9.68 2.10 4.35
CA ILE A 408 9.88 0.84 3.62
C ILE A 408 11.33 0.74 3.15
N ALA A 409 11.85 1.80 2.51
CA ALA A 409 13.23 1.84 2.04
C ALA A 409 14.24 1.62 3.18
N VAL A 410 14.07 2.33 4.30
CA VAL A 410 14.95 2.20 5.48
C VAL A 410 14.81 0.82 6.13
N SER A 411 13.63 0.20 6.13
CA SER A 411 13.46 -1.17 6.62
C SER A 411 14.32 -2.16 5.83
N GLY A 412 14.30 -2.06 4.49
CA GLY A 412 15.20 -2.86 3.65
C GLY A 412 16.69 -2.57 3.90
N LEU A 413 17.06 -1.28 4.04
CA LEU A 413 18.44 -0.88 4.32
C LEU A 413 18.94 -1.38 5.69
N LYS A 414 18.08 -1.45 6.71
CA LYS A 414 18.44 -2.07 8.00
C LYS A 414 18.80 -3.55 7.86
N MET A 415 18.14 -4.28 6.95
CA MET A 415 18.52 -5.66 6.65
C MET A 415 19.87 -5.71 5.95
N VAL A 416 20.16 -4.77 5.03
CA VAL A 416 21.46 -4.65 4.36
C VAL A 416 22.58 -4.33 5.36
N GLN A 417 22.32 -3.54 6.38
CA GLN A 417 23.29 -3.20 7.43
C GLN A 417 23.83 -4.45 8.18
N SER A 418 23.06 -5.54 8.23
CA SER A 418 23.48 -6.79 8.88
C SER A 418 24.38 -7.66 8.02
N ILE A 419 24.70 -7.23 6.79
CA ILE A 419 25.43 -8.00 5.79
C ILE A 419 26.86 -7.48 5.68
N ASP A 420 27.82 -8.40 5.57
CA ASP A 420 29.20 -8.05 5.26
C ASP A 420 29.31 -7.59 3.79
N LEU A 421 29.42 -6.27 3.59
CA LEU A 421 29.57 -5.65 2.26
C LEU A 421 31.01 -5.60 1.76
N ASP A 422 32.00 -6.01 2.57
CA ASP A 422 33.38 -6.18 2.13
C ASP A 422 33.56 -7.46 1.30
N SER A 423 32.60 -8.39 1.37
CA SER A 423 32.51 -9.53 0.46
C SER A 423 32.09 -9.06 -0.93
N ASN A 424 32.91 -9.33 -1.95
CA ASN A 424 32.61 -9.03 -3.34
C ASN A 424 31.26 -9.60 -3.79
N ARG A 425 30.95 -10.83 -3.38
CA ARG A 425 29.66 -11.47 -3.65
C ARG A 425 28.49 -10.62 -3.18
N ASN A 426 28.51 -10.23 -1.91
CA ASN A 426 27.43 -9.46 -1.32
C ASN A 426 27.32 -8.06 -1.95
N LEU A 427 28.46 -7.43 -2.22
CA LEU A 427 28.54 -6.14 -2.90
C LEU A 427 27.87 -6.20 -4.28
N PHE A 428 28.20 -7.21 -5.11
CA PHE A 428 27.62 -7.35 -6.45
C PHE A 428 26.11 -7.63 -6.41
N VAL A 429 25.63 -8.49 -5.48
CA VAL A 429 24.21 -8.78 -5.34
C VAL A 429 23.44 -7.51 -4.96
N VAL A 430 23.89 -6.81 -3.90
CA VAL A 430 23.23 -5.58 -3.42
C VAL A 430 23.24 -4.49 -4.50
N SER A 431 24.40 -4.25 -5.13
CA SER A 431 24.54 -3.24 -6.18
C SER A 431 23.64 -3.52 -7.38
N THR A 432 23.57 -4.77 -7.84
CA THR A 432 22.71 -5.18 -8.95
C THR A 432 21.25 -4.88 -8.65
N ILE A 433 20.76 -5.30 -7.47
CA ILE A 433 19.36 -5.11 -7.08
C ILE A 433 19.02 -3.61 -6.98
N LEU A 434 19.86 -2.83 -6.29
CA LEU A 434 19.62 -1.40 -6.10
C LEU A 434 19.60 -0.63 -7.42
N ILE A 435 20.61 -0.85 -8.28
CA ILE A 435 20.71 -0.11 -9.54
C ILE A 435 19.60 -0.50 -10.52
N VAL A 436 19.28 -1.79 -10.62
CA VAL A 436 18.20 -2.25 -11.50
C VAL A 436 16.84 -1.75 -11.03
N GLY A 437 16.58 -1.80 -9.71
CA GLY A 437 15.30 -1.37 -9.16
C GLY A 437 15.11 0.13 -9.19
N ILE A 438 16.11 0.93 -8.75
CA ILE A 438 16.04 2.40 -8.74
C ILE A 438 16.08 2.94 -10.17
N GLY A 439 16.86 2.30 -11.06
CA GLY A 439 16.96 2.66 -12.47
C GLY A 439 15.70 2.37 -13.27
N GLY A 440 14.71 1.68 -12.68
CA GLY A 440 13.42 1.42 -13.31
C GLY A 440 13.52 0.46 -14.51
N LEU A 441 14.41 -0.58 -14.44
CA LEU A 441 14.53 -1.53 -15.53
C LEU A 441 13.29 -2.43 -15.59
N GLU A 442 12.38 -2.09 -16.48
CA GLU A 442 11.23 -2.91 -16.84
C GLU A 442 11.56 -3.72 -18.09
N LEU A 443 11.15 -4.98 -18.13
CA LEU A 443 11.32 -5.85 -19.30
C LEU A 443 9.96 -6.17 -19.88
N SER A 444 9.71 -5.66 -21.11
CA SER A 444 8.49 -5.94 -21.85
C SER A 444 8.76 -6.95 -22.96
N ILE A 445 8.06 -8.09 -22.92
CA ILE A 445 8.12 -9.14 -23.92
C ILE A 445 6.71 -9.37 -24.46
N GLY A 446 6.41 -8.80 -25.61
CA GLY A 446 5.05 -8.78 -26.17
C GLY A 446 4.12 -7.95 -25.28
N SER A 447 3.03 -8.54 -24.80
CA SER A 447 2.07 -7.92 -23.88
C SER A 447 2.45 -8.05 -22.40
N ILE A 448 3.57 -8.70 -22.10
CA ILE A 448 3.99 -9.02 -20.74
C ILE A 448 5.05 -8.02 -20.29
N THR A 449 4.81 -7.33 -19.16
CA THR A 449 5.79 -6.42 -18.56
C THR A 449 6.18 -6.91 -17.17
N LEU A 450 7.47 -7.21 -16.99
CA LEU A 450 8.10 -7.42 -15.69
C LEU A 450 8.40 -6.07 -15.06
N THR A 451 7.88 -5.83 -13.87
CA THR A 451 8.18 -4.61 -13.12
C THR A 451 9.64 -4.57 -12.68
N GLU A 452 10.17 -3.37 -12.46
CA GLU A 452 11.55 -3.14 -12.02
C GLU A 452 11.89 -3.92 -10.74
N VAL A 453 10.95 -4.02 -9.80
CA VAL A 453 11.12 -4.78 -8.54
C VAL A 453 11.26 -6.28 -8.82
N ALA A 454 10.43 -6.81 -9.72
CA ALA A 454 10.49 -8.22 -10.12
C ALA A 454 11.81 -8.54 -10.84
N VAL A 455 12.23 -7.69 -11.78
CA VAL A 455 13.50 -7.84 -12.50
C VAL A 455 14.69 -7.79 -11.55
N ALA A 456 14.70 -6.82 -10.63
CA ALA A 456 15.76 -6.66 -9.63
C ALA A 456 15.86 -7.89 -8.72
N LEU A 457 14.73 -8.44 -8.24
CA LEU A 457 14.72 -9.65 -7.43
C LEU A 457 15.28 -10.86 -8.20
N ILE A 458 14.79 -11.09 -9.43
CA ILE A 458 15.23 -12.21 -10.26
C ILE A 458 16.75 -12.12 -10.53
N LEU A 459 17.24 -10.96 -10.96
CA LEU A 459 18.65 -10.74 -11.19
C LEU A 459 19.47 -10.89 -9.92
N GLY A 460 18.99 -10.39 -8.78
CA GLY A 460 19.63 -10.55 -7.48
C GLY A 460 19.78 -12.02 -7.09
N ILE A 461 18.75 -12.83 -7.29
CA ILE A 461 18.81 -14.30 -7.06
C ILE A 461 19.83 -14.94 -8.01
N ILE A 462 19.80 -14.61 -9.31
CA ILE A 462 20.73 -15.16 -10.30
C ILE A 462 22.17 -14.82 -9.91
N VAL A 463 22.49 -13.55 -9.63
CA VAL A 463 23.83 -13.11 -9.22
C VAL A 463 24.27 -13.81 -7.92
N ASN A 464 23.36 -13.90 -6.94
CA ASN A 464 23.65 -14.61 -5.69
C ASN A 464 23.99 -16.09 -5.91
N LEU A 465 23.28 -16.78 -6.81
CA LEU A 465 23.54 -18.18 -7.15
C LEU A 465 24.83 -18.32 -7.94
N MET A 466 25.11 -17.47 -8.91
CA MET A 466 26.35 -17.46 -9.71
C MET A 466 27.59 -17.30 -8.81
N LEU A 467 27.52 -16.41 -7.83
CA LEU A 467 28.62 -16.10 -6.92
C LEU A 467 28.64 -16.99 -5.66
N SER A 468 27.77 -17.99 -5.56
CA SER A 468 27.64 -18.86 -4.38
C SER A 468 28.88 -19.69 -4.06
N LYS A 469 29.78 -19.89 -5.03
CA LYS A 469 31.03 -20.65 -4.87
C LYS A 469 32.17 -19.85 -4.21
N GLU A 470 32.02 -18.53 -4.06
CA GLU A 470 33.00 -17.73 -3.33
C GLU A 470 32.96 -18.14 -1.84
N LYS A 471 34.01 -18.82 -1.38
CA LYS A 471 34.15 -19.16 0.03
C LYS A 471 34.30 -17.87 0.82
N ALA A 472 33.45 -17.68 1.80
CA ALA A 472 33.66 -16.65 2.79
C ALA A 472 35.08 -16.78 3.35
N LYS A 473 35.93 -15.75 3.18
CA LYS A 473 37.20 -15.68 3.86
C LYS A 473 36.89 -15.74 5.35
N LYS A 474 37.28 -16.86 6.01
CA LYS A 474 37.25 -16.93 7.46
C LYS A 474 38.17 -15.81 7.97
N GLN A 475 37.58 -14.81 8.61
CA GLN A 475 38.29 -13.93 9.53
C GLN A 475 38.54 -14.66 10.83
#